data_07c45aecc1acca425914dd5c9ddebbb2
#
_entry.id   07c45aecc1acca425914dd5c9ddebbb2
#
_cell.length_a   1.000
_cell.length_b   1.000
_cell.length_c   1.000
_cell.angle_alpha   90.00
_cell.angle_beta   90.00
_cell.angle_gamma   90.00
#
_symmetry.space_group_name_H-M   'P 1'
#
loop_
_entity.id
_entity.type
_entity.pdbx_description
1 polymer ?
#
loop_
_entity_poly.entity_id
_entity_poly.type
_entity_poly.pdbx_seq_one_letter_code
_entity_poly.pdbx_strand_id
1 'polypeptide(L)'
;MMNEIFHDMSDVCIVYIDDLMIFTEKDDQEEHDRIVLEVSRRLRDNDLFVKPKKCRFKVTEVDFLGMIVSRNGIKMDPEKVNTILKWPEPTNVKQVCAFLSLGNFYRRFIKDYAIISRPMVDLTCKDILFSFGDKEKASFEALKAAFTTAPVL
;
A
#
# COMPACT_ATOMS: atom_id res chain seq x y z
N MET A 1 15.79 14.76 7.92
CA MET A 1 17.01 14.43 7.13
C MET A 1 16.66 13.97 5.71
N MET A 2 16.16 12.74 5.43
CA MET A 2 15.85 12.33 4.03
C MET A 2 14.91 13.31 3.31
N ASN A 3 13.79 13.71 3.92
CA ASN A 3 12.86 14.67 3.33
C ASN A 3 13.47 16.07 3.10
N GLU A 4 14.47 16.48 3.86
CA GLU A 4 15.17 17.75 3.67
C GLU A 4 16.13 17.70 2.48
N ILE A 5 16.79 16.55 2.27
CA ILE A 5 17.74 16.35 1.15
C ILE A 5 17.01 16.37 -0.19
N PHE A 6 15.77 15.89 -0.24
CA PHE A 6 15.00 15.68 -1.47
C PHE A 6 13.75 16.55 -1.58
N HIS A 7 13.57 17.54 -0.70
CA HIS A 7 12.35 18.33 -0.65
C HIS A 7 12.07 19.11 -1.95
N ASP A 8 13.13 19.55 -2.63
CA ASP A 8 13.09 20.25 -3.91
C ASP A 8 12.94 19.32 -5.13
N MET A 9 12.90 18.00 -4.91
CA MET A 9 12.74 16.98 -5.93
C MET A 9 11.39 16.24 -5.82
N SER A 10 10.42 16.80 -5.12
CA SER A 10 9.11 16.15 -4.87
C SER A 10 8.34 15.78 -6.14
N ASP A 11 8.63 16.46 -7.27
CA ASP A 11 8.01 16.19 -8.57
C ASP A 11 8.56 14.95 -9.29
N VAL A 12 9.69 14.42 -8.83
CA VAL A 12 10.39 13.28 -9.46
C VAL A 12 10.87 12.22 -8.45
N CYS A 13 10.70 12.48 -7.15
CA CYS A 13 11.19 11.61 -6.09
C CYS A 13 10.25 11.62 -4.89
N ILE A 14 9.81 10.45 -4.45
CA ILE A 14 9.04 10.27 -3.22
C ILE A 14 9.92 9.57 -2.20
N VAL A 15 9.98 10.16 -1.00
CA VAL A 15 10.71 9.61 0.15
C VAL A 15 9.72 9.23 1.23
N TYR A 16 9.85 8.02 1.74
CA TYR A 16 9.10 7.54 2.90
C TYR A 16 10.03 6.75 3.84
N ILE A 17 10.37 7.37 4.95
CA ILE A 17 11.34 6.85 5.93
C ILE A 17 12.67 6.52 5.24
N ASP A 18 12.94 5.23 4.98
CA ASP A 18 14.17 4.74 4.32
C ASP A 18 13.93 4.35 2.85
N ASP A 19 12.67 4.32 2.39
CA ASP A 19 12.32 3.97 1.03
C ASP A 19 12.29 5.21 0.14
N LEU A 20 12.87 5.11 -1.05
CA LEU A 20 12.95 6.17 -2.03
C LEU A 20 12.51 5.65 -3.39
N MET A 21 11.52 6.30 -4.00
CA MET A 21 11.04 6.02 -5.34
C MET A 21 11.32 7.20 -6.26
N ILE A 22 11.96 6.91 -7.39
CA ILE A 22 12.23 7.89 -8.46
C ILE A 22 11.29 7.58 -9.62
N PHE A 23 10.67 8.60 -10.17
CA PHE A 23 9.76 8.45 -11.31
C PHE A 23 9.89 9.64 -12.27
N THR A 24 9.49 9.44 -13.53
CA THR A 24 9.41 10.47 -14.56
C THR A 24 8.07 10.34 -15.28
N GLU A 25 7.45 11.46 -15.60
CA GLU A 25 6.17 11.47 -16.33
C GLU A 25 6.34 11.01 -17.79
N LYS A 26 7.44 11.41 -18.40
CA LYS A 26 7.76 11.09 -19.79
C LYS A 26 8.59 9.81 -19.88
N ASP A 27 8.49 9.13 -21.02
CA ASP A 27 9.33 7.97 -21.35
C ASP A 27 10.70 8.44 -21.87
N ASP A 28 11.36 9.28 -21.06
CA ASP A 28 12.68 9.81 -21.33
C ASP A 28 13.70 9.14 -20.42
N GLN A 29 14.38 8.16 -20.97
CA GLN A 29 15.38 7.38 -20.22
C GLN A 29 16.59 8.24 -19.83
N GLU A 30 16.97 9.23 -20.65
CA GLU A 30 18.12 10.10 -20.35
C GLU A 30 17.79 11.05 -19.18
N GLU A 31 16.58 11.58 -19.16
CA GLU A 31 16.10 12.38 -18.04
C GLU A 31 16.01 11.56 -16.77
N HIS A 32 15.46 10.33 -16.83
CA HIS A 32 15.39 9.42 -15.69
C HIS A 32 16.80 9.11 -15.15
N ASP A 33 17.74 8.74 -16.01
CA ASP A 33 19.11 8.42 -15.61
C ASP A 33 19.81 9.65 -14.96
N ARG A 34 19.56 10.89 -15.44
CA ARG A 34 20.05 12.12 -14.78
C ARG A 34 19.51 12.28 -13.37
N ILE A 35 18.21 12.07 -13.17
CA ILE A 35 17.57 12.17 -11.85
C ILE A 35 18.15 11.12 -10.91
N VAL A 36 18.32 9.88 -11.35
CA VAL A 36 18.92 8.79 -10.57
C VAL A 36 20.36 9.15 -10.16
N LEU A 37 21.14 9.73 -11.05
CA LEU A 37 22.51 10.17 -10.75
C LEU A 37 22.51 11.31 -9.72
N GLU A 38 21.63 12.29 -9.85
CA GLU A 38 21.51 13.40 -8.89
C GLU A 38 21.09 12.89 -7.50
N VAL A 39 20.10 12.00 -7.43
CA VAL A 39 19.69 11.36 -6.17
C VAL A 39 20.87 10.61 -5.55
N SER A 40 21.60 9.84 -6.35
CA SER A 40 22.78 9.07 -5.87
C SER A 40 23.89 9.99 -5.37
N ARG A 41 24.12 11.13 -6.03
CA ARG A 41 25.06 12.15 -5.60
C ARG A 41 24.67 12.73 -4.24
N ARG A 42 23.41 13.15 -4.08
CA ARG A 42 22.90 13.70 -2.81
C ARG A 42 22.99 12.72 -1.65
N LEU A 43 22.67 11.44 -1.89
CA LEU A 43 22.83 10.40 -0.89
C LEU A 43 24.28 10.29 -0.43
N ARG A 44 25.23 10.20 -1.37
CA ARG A 44 26.66 10.13 -1.08
C ARG A 44 27.16 11.37 -0.33
N ASP A 45 26.74 12.57 -0.76
CA ASP A 45 27.17 13.83 -0.15
C ASP A 45 26.64 14.02 1.29
N ASN A 46 25.67 13.21 1.69
CA ASN A 46 25.11 13.14 3.06
C ASN A 46 25.44 11.84 3.80
N ASP A 47 26.46 11.09 3.36
CA ASP A 47 26.91 9.83 3.97
C ASP A 47 25.79 8.76 4.06
N LEU A 48 24.84 8.77 3.13
CA LEU A 48 23.77 7.80 3.04
C LEU A 48 24.07 6.71 2.01
N PHE A 49 23.97 5.46 2.43
CA PHE A 49 24.35 4.31 1.62
C PHE A 49 23.12 3.48 1.26
N VAL A 50 22.97 3.18 -0.03
CA VAL A 50 21.95 2.27 -0.53
C VAL A 50 22.47 0.83 -0.56
N LYS A 51 21.56 -0.14 -0.42
CA LYS A 51 21.85 -1.56 -0.61
C LYS A 51 21.56 -1.95 -2.05
N PRO A 52 22.58 -2.14 -2.94
CA PRO A 52 22.34 -2.38 -4.37
C PRO A 52 21.42 -3.58 -4.64
N LYS A 53 21.50 -4.63 -3.81
CA LYS A 53 20.65 -5.82 -3.92
C LYS A 53 19.14 -5.54 -3.69
N LYS A 54 18.80 -4.42 -3.04
CA LYS A 54 17.41 -3.99 -2.79
C LYS A 54 16.95 -2.93 -3.80
N CYS A 55 17.87 -2.37 -4.58
CA CYS A 55 17.52 -1.36 -5.58
C CYS A 55 16.97 -2.03 -6.83
N ARG A 56 15.92 -1.43 -7.38
CA ARG A 56 15.32 -1.82 -8.66
C ARG A 56 15.44 -0.63 -9.60
N PHE A 57 16.14 -0.79 -10.71
CA PHE A 57 16.37 0.23 -11.70
C PHE A 57 15.66 -0.13 -13.01
N LYS A 58 15.20 0.88 -13.75
CA LYS A 58 14.62 0.75 -15.10
C LYS A 58 13.44 -0.23 -15.14
N VAL A 59 12.60 -0.20 -14.11
CA VAL A 59 11.38 -1.02 -14.03
C VAL A 59 10.16 -0.17 -14.38
N THR A 60 9.16 -0.77 -15.01
CA THR A 60 7.88 -0.12 -15.35
C THR A 60 6.84 -0.25 -14.25
N GLU A 61 7.06 -1.18 -13.33
CA GLU A 61 6.25 -1.38 -12.12
C GLU A 61 7.18 -1.60 -10.92
N VAL A 62 6.82 -1.05 -9.78
CA VAL A 62 7.59 -1.18 -8.54
C VAL A 62 6.67 -1.38 -7.34
N ASP A 63 7.09 -2.29 -6.44
CA ASP A 63 6.53 -2.37 -5.10
C ASP A 63 6.97 -1.15 -4.30
N PHE A 64 6.02 -0.34 -3.87
CA PHE A 64 6.28 0.78 -3.00
C PHE A 64 5.21 0.87 -1.91
N LEU A 65 5.63 0.79 -0.66
CA LEU A 65 4.75 0.85 0.51
C LEU A 65 3.59 -0.17 0.46
N GLY A 66 3.85 -1.39 -0.04
CA GLY A 66 2.84 -2.45 -0.13
C GLY A 66 1.81 -2.26 -1.24
N MET A 67 2.08 -1.39 -2.19
CA MET A 67 1.28 -1.16 -3.40
C MET A 67 2.17 -1.33 -4.62
N ILE A 68 1.58 -1.72 -5.74
CA ILE A 68 2.25 -1.74 -7.03
C ILE A 68 2.00 -0.40 -7.72
N VAL A 69 3.06 0.37 -7.91
CA VAL A 69 3.02 1.65 -8.63
C VAL A 69 3.51 1.44 -10.05
N SER A 70 2.77 1.95 -11.01
CA SER A 70 3.10 1.89 -12.44
C SER A 70 2.62 3.17 -13.15
N ARG A 71 2.92 3.30 -14.44
CA ARG A 71 2.38 4.38 -15.29
C ARG A 71 0.85 4.35 -15.44
N ASN A 72 0.26 3.16 -15.31
CA ASN A 72 -1.19 2.98 -15.42
C ASN A 72 -1.92 3.32 -14.11
N GLY A 73 -1.18 3.69 -13.07
CA GLY A 73 -1.71 4.02 -11.76
C GLY A 73 -1.19 3.10 -10.65
N ILE A 74 -1.91 3.10 -9.55
CA ILE A 74 -1.57 2.35 -8.33
C ILE A 74 -2.57 1.20 -8.17
N LYS A 75 -2.07 -0.01 -7.94
CA LYS A 75 -2.88 -1.19 -7.66
C LYS A 75 -2.45 -1.87 -6.36
N MET A 76 -3.34 -2.65 -5.79
CA MET A 76 -3.00 -3.48 -4.64
C MET A 76 -2.02 -4.57 -5.05
N ASP A 77 -1.13 -4.94 -4.11
CA ASP A 77 -0.24 -6.09 -4.27
C ASP A 77 -1.07 -7.39 -4.39
N PRO A 78 -0.93 -8.17 -5.47
CA PRO A 78 -1.66 -9.42 -5.67
C PRO A 78 -1.44 -10.45 -4.56
N GLU A 79 -0.26 -10.48 -3.94
CA GLU A 79 0.02 -11.37 -2.80
C GLU A 79 -0.83 -10.99 -1.58
N LYS A 80 -1.02 -9.69 -1.34
CA LYS A 80 -1.87 -9.20 -0.26
C LYS A 80 -3.34 -9.47 -0.54
N VAL A 81 -3.79 -9.29 -1.78
CA VAL A 81 -5.15 -9.67 -2.20
C VAL A 81 -5.38 -11.16 -1.97
N ASN A 82 -4.45 -12.02 -2.38
CA ASN A 82 -4.55 -13.47 -2.16
C ASN A 82 -4.56 -13.83 -0.66
N THR A 83 -3.81 -13.11 0.16
CA THR A 83 -3.83 -13.27 1.62
C THR A 83 -5.22 -12.94 2.20
N ILE A 84 -5.83 -11.85 1.74
CA ILE A 84 -7.19 -11.45 2.15
C ILE A 84 -8.21 -12.52 1.74
N LEU A 85 -8.13 -13.02 0.51
CA LEU A 85 -9.03 -14.05 0.02
C LEU A 85 -8.99 -15.34 0.85
N LYS A 86 -7.80 -15.74 1.25
CA LYS A 86 -7.56 -16.94 2.06
C LYS A 86 -7.73 -16.70 3.56
N TRP A 87 -8.10 -15.48 3.96
CA TRP A 87 -8.27 -15.17 5.39
C TRP A 87 -9.37 -16.01 5.99
N PRO A 88 -9.11 -16.71 7.10
CA PRO A 88 -10.13 -17.53 7.75
C PRO A 88 -11.20 -16.67 8.42
N GLU A 89 -12.38 -17.23 8.60
CA GLU A 89 -13.46 -16.58 9.34
C GLU A 89 -12.99 -16.21 10.76
N PRO A 90 -13.17 -14.96 11.20
CA PRO A 90 -12.74 -14.52 12.53
C PRO A 90 -13.53 -15.23 13.64
N THR A 91 -12.84 -15.72 14.66
CA THR A 91 -13.43 -16.38 15.82
C THR A 91 -13.38 -15.55 17.10
N ASN A 92 -12.78 -14.36 17.04
CA ASN A 92 -12.69 -13.41 18.15
C ASN A 92 -12.43 -11.98 17.66
N VAL A 93 -12.62 -11.01 18.55
CA VAL A 93 -12.44 -9.57 18.26
C VAL A 93 -11.03 -9.26 17.73
N LYS A 94 -9.99 -9.90 18.27
CA LYS A 94 -8.61 -9.66 17.83
C LYS A 94 -8.41 -10.02 16.36
N GLN A 95 -9.00 -11.11 15.90
CA GLN A 95 -8.94 -11.52 14.49
C GLN A 95 -9.76 -10.59 13.59
N VAL A 96 -10.91 -10.09 14.06
CA VAL A 96 -11.67 -9.04 13.36
C VAL A 96 -10.82 -7.79 13.21
N CYS A 97 -10.18 -7.31 14.28
CA CYS A 97 -9.31 -6.15 14.24
C CYS A 97 -8.13 -6.35 13.27
N ALA A 98 -7.51 -7.53 13.24
CA ALA A 98 -6.42 -7.84 12.34
C ALA A 98 -6.86 -7.78 10.86
N PHE A 99 -8.01 -8.37 10.53
CA PHE A 99 -8.59 -8.30 9.18
C PHE A 99 -8.93 -6.85 8.78
N LEU A 100 -9.63 -6.13 9.66
CA LEU A 100 -9.99 -4.73 9.41
C LEU A 100 -8.77 -3.82 9.27
N SER A 101 -7.69 -4.07 10.02
CA SER A 101 -6.45 -3.28 9.90
C SER A 101 -5.82 -3.42 8.53
N LEU A 102 -5.76 -4.65 7.99
CA LEU A 102 -5.28 -4.87 6.62
C LEU A 102 -6.25 -4.26 5.60
N GLY A 103 -7.55 -4.45 5.79
CA GLY A 103 -8.58 -3.87 4.93
C GLY A 103 -8.54 -2.34 4.91
N ASN A 104 -8.34 -1.72 6.06
CA ASN A 104 -8.27 -0.27 6.19
C ASN A 104 -7.05 0.34 5.47
N PHE A 105 -5.94 -0.39 5.38
CA PHE A 105 -4.78 0.03 4.61
C PHE A 105 -5.14 0.22 3.12
N TYR A 106 -5.93 -0.69 2.57
CA TYR A 106 -6.36 -0.67 1.17
C TYR A 106 -7.75 -0.05 0.94
N ARG A 107 -8.34 0.60 1.94
CA ARG A 107 -9.73 1.13 1.86
C ARG A 107 -9.98 2.08 0.71
N ARG A 108 -8.94 2.77 0.20
CA ARG A 108 -9.04 3.70 -0.93
C ARG A 108 -9.43 3.01 -2.24
N PHE A 109 -9.10 1.73 -2.36
CA PHE A 109 -9.43 0.92 -3.54
C PHE A 109 -10.85 0.37 -3.49
N ILE A 110 -11.56 0.50 -2.37
CA ILE A 110 -12.87 -0.11 -2.16
C ILE A 110 -13.91 0.97 -1.97
N LYS A 111 -14.83 1.03 -2.93
CA LYS A 111 -16.00 1.89 -2.82
C LYS A 111 -16.85 1.46 -1.62
N ASP A 112 -17.33 2.45 -0.87
CA ASP A 112 -18.21 2.26 0.28
C ASP A 112 -17.63 1.36 1.39
N TYR A 113 -16.29 1.28 1.50
CA TYR A 113 -15.60 0.45 2.51
C TYR A 113 -16.18 0.60 3.91
N ALA A 114 -16.44 1.84 4.35
CA ALA A 114 -16.95 2.10 5.69
C ALA A 114 -18.37 1.51 5.92
N ILE A 115 -19.19 1.50 4.89
CA ILE A 115 -20.54 0.93 4.94
C ILE A 115 -20.45 -0.60 5.01
N ILE A 116 -19.65 -1.19 4.12
CA ILE A 116 -19.46 -2.65 4.05
C ILE A 116 -18.86 -3.19 5.34
N SER A 117 -17.84 -2.50 5.90
CA SER A 117 -17.14 -2.96 7.09
C SER A 117 -17.90 -2.74 8.41
N ARG A 118 -18.96 -1.94 8.41
CA ARG A 118 -19.67 -1.51 9.62
C ARG A 118 -20.06 -2.64 10.58
N PRO A 119 -20.69 -3.76 10.13
CA PRO A 119 -21.05 -4.86 11.03
C PRO A 119 -19.84 -5.45 11.77
N MET A 120 -18.69 -5.56 11.08
CA MET A 120 -17.46 -6.06 11.71
C MET A 120 -16.83 -5.04 12.65
N VAL A 121 -16.90 -3.74 12.33
CA VAL A 121 -16.41 -2.65 13.19
C VAL A 121 -17.20 -2.61 14.49
N ASP A 122 -18.50 -2.80 14.44
CA ASP A 122 -19.38 -2.81 15.62
C ASP A 122 -18.98 -3.90 16.63
N LEU A 123 -18.48 -5.06 16.15
CA LEU A 123 -17.94 -6.14 17.03
C LEU A 123 -16.67 -5.72 17.79
N THR A 124 -15.98 -4.68 17.38
CA THR A 124 -14.76 -4.19 18.04
C THR A 124 -15.03 -3.19 19.15
N CYS A 125 -16.29 -2.77 19.31
CA CYS A 125 -16.69 -1.82 20.36
C CYS A 125 -16.59 -2.48 21.75
N LYS A 126 -16.29 -1.65 22.78
CA LYS A 126 -16.29 -2.10 24.17
C LYS A 126 -17.70 -2.55 24.56
N ASP A 127 -17.76 -3.53 25.44
CA ASP A 127 -18.99 -4.07 26.06
C ASP A 127 -19.94 -4.80 25.08
N ILE A 128 -19.47 -5.11 23.87
CA ILE A 128 -20.22 -5.96 22.93
C ILE A 128 -19.72 -7.41 23.05
N LEU A 129 -20.64 -8.32 23.32
CA LEU A 129 -20.34 -9.75 23.26
C LEU A 129 -20.03 -10.15 21.82
N PHE A 130 -18.89 -10.82 21.64
CA PHE A 130 -18.49 -11.29 20.32
C PHE A 130 -19.49 -12.33 19.80
N SER A 131 -20.16 -12.00 18.69
CA SER A 131 -21.04 -12.90 17.96
C SER A 131 -20.83 -12.68 16.46
N PHE A 132 -20.18 -13.61 15.78
CA PHE A 132 -19.94 -13.55 14.35
C PHE A 132 -21.08 -14.25 13.61
N GLY A 133 -22.19 -13.54 13.45
CA GLY A 133 -23.43 -14.01 12.83
C GLY A 133 -23.49 -13.73 11.32
N ASP A 134 -24.69 -13.86 10.75
CA ASP A 134 -24.90 -13.75 9.30
C ASP A 134 -24.56 -12.35 8.74
N LYS A 135 -24.78 -11.29 9.53
CA LYS A 135 -24.45 -9.90 9.10
C LYS A 135 -22.94 -9.70 9.01
N GLU A 136 -22.20 -10.19 9.97
CA GLU A 136 -20.74 -10.10 10.04
C GLU A 136 -20.10 -10.98 8.96
N LYS A 137 -20.64 -12.18 8.73
CA LYS A 137 -20.22 -13.05 7.61
C LYS A 137 -20.46 -12.40 6.26
N ALA A 138 -21.64 -11.83 6.04
CA ALA A 138 -21.96 -11.11 4.82
C ALA A 138 -21.01 -9.91 4.59
N SER A 139 -20.72 -9.14 5.63
CA SER A 139 -19.74 -8.05 5.61
C SER A 139 -18.32 -8.55 5.26
N PHE A 140 -17.90 -9.64 5.90
CA PHE A 140 -16.58 -10.23 5.69
C PHE A 140 -16.41 -10.72 4.24
N GLU A 141 -17.38 -11.46 3.71
CA GLU A 141 -17.33 -11.96 2.33
C GLU A 141 -17.48 -10.83 1.30
N ALA A 142 -18.30 -9.80 1.58
CA ALA A 142 -18.43 -8.62 0.73
C ALA A 142 -17.11 -7.84 0.64
N LEU A 143 -16.38 -7.69 1.75
CA LEU A 143 -15.06 -7.08 1.75
C LEU A 143 -14.06 -7.92 0.94
N LYS A 144 -14.02 -9.25 1.13
CA LYS A 144 -13.15 -10.14 0.34
C LYS A 144 -13.43 -10.02 -1.15
N ALA A 145 -14.69 -10.01 -1.56
CA ALA A 145 -15.08 -9.81 -2.95
C ALA A 145 -14.65 -8.44 -3.48
N ALA A 146 -14.83 -7.37 -2.70
CA ALA A 146 -14.44 -6.02 -3.09
C ALA A 146 -12.93 -5.88 -3.31
N PHE A 147 -12.10 -6.58 -2.53
CA PHE A 147 -10.65 -6.60 -2.72
C PHE A 147 -10.23 -7.26 -4.03
N THR A 148 -10.98 -8.27 -4.52
CA THR A 148 -10.67 -8.93 -5.79
C THR A 148 -11.06 -8.11 -7.03
N THR A 149 -12.05 -7.25 -6.88
CA THR A 149 -12.58 -6.43 -7.98
C THR A 149 -12.10 -4.98 -7.92
N ALA A 150 -11.16 -4.69 -7.02
CA ALA A 150 -10.67 -3.34 -6.80
C ALA A 150 -10.00 -2.77 -8.06
N PRO A 151 -10.33 -1.54 -8.44
CA PRO A 151 -9.77 -0.89 -9.62
C PRO A 151 -8.30 -0.51 -9.41
N VAL A 152 -7.63 -0.20 -10.51
CA VAL A 152 -6.39 0.60 -10.51
C VAL A 152 -6.78 2.05 -10.28
N LEU A 153 -6.13 2.73 -9.32
CA LEU A 153 -6.34 4.15 -9.01
C LEU A 153 -5.38 5.04 -9.80
#